data_91aacfa820b4f66f9f903362df583c46
#
_entry.id   91aacfa820b4f66f9f903362df583c46
#
_cell.length_a   1.000
_cell.length_b   1.000
_cell.length_c   1.000
_cell.angle_alpha   90.00
_cell.angle_beta   90.00
_cell.angle_gamma   90.00
#
_symmetry.space_group_name_H-M   'P 1'
#
loop_
_entity.id
_entity.type
_entity.pdbx_description
1 polymer ?
#
loop_
_entity_poly.entity_id
_entity_poly.type
_entity_poly.pdbx_seq_one_letter_code
_entity_poly.pdbx_strand_id
1 'polypeptide(L)'
;MEKKVIGVYAPANAAHIWFEEKYLFAKKQLENIGFKIVEGNLVKDKRYQGYRTASAKERAEEMMNLVKNKDIDIMIPVIGGYNSGSLLPYLDFDEIEKSKKKFFGYSDITAIQMAILKKTNLKPIYGGSLIPTFGEYEGISPFLKNTLDNLFLKKSYSLKEPEFYSNKLLNAFTDEWKTKKREYTKNEGWKILNEGEIEEEVIVANIDTLVSLLATEYVPHFKDKILILEEMNATIDLEERNLNTLKMSGVFEGIKGLIFGKPEVYNNKNSNLEYIDIIKEVLGKRDYPIIYNFDCGHTIPSLMISQDSLLSLKASDKEGIKVEILKNSFIDD
;
A
#
# COMPACT_ATOMS: atom_id res chain seq x y z
N MET A 1 -5.02 -26.16 4.66
CA MET A 1 -4.88 -24.90 5.43
C MET A 1 -6.24 -24.61 6.07
N GLU A 2 -6.30 -24.33 7.36
CA GLU A 2 -7.51 -23.76 7.97
C GLU A 2 -7.93 -22.51 7.20
N LYS A 3 -9.24 -22.38 6.97
CA LYS A 3 -9.77 -21.23 6.23
C LYS A 3 -9.53 -19.95 7.03
N LYS A 4 -8.60 -19.10 6.59
CA LYS A 4 -8.38 -17.79 7.19
C LYS A 4 -9.61 -16.91 7.08
N VAL A 5 -9.90 -16.17 8.14
CA VAL A 5 -11.04 -15.25 8.23
C VAL A 5 -10.57 -13.81 8.07
N ILE A 6 -11.18 -13.09 7.13
CA ILE A 6 -10.91 -11.70 6.85
C ILE A 6 -12.01 -10.81 7.44
N GLY A 7 -11.62 -9.86 8.27
CA GLY A 7 -12.45 -8.73 8.71
C GLY A 7 -12.37 -7.58 7.70
N VAL A 8 -13.51 -7.19 7.16
CA VAL A 8 -13.61 -6.07 6.19
C VAL A 8 -14.21 -4.85 6.88
N TYR A 9 -13.55 -3.70 6.77
CA TYR A 9 -13.94 -2.44 7.41
C TYR A 9 -13.81 -1.24 6.46
N ALA A 10 -14.50 -0.15 6.74
CA ALA A 10 -14.52 1.06 5.91
C ALA A 10 -13.88 2.25 6.63
N PRO A 11 -12.53 2.34 6.68
CA PRO A 11 -11.83 3.37 7.46
C PRO A 11 -11.87 4.76 6.83
N ALA A 12 -12.14 4.85 5.53
CA ALA A 12 -12.09 6.08 4.76
C ALA A 12 -13.32 6.24 3.86
N ASN A 13 -13.16 6.06 2.55
CA ASN A 13 -14.23 6.25 1.58
C ASN A 13 -15.31 5.15 1.65
N ALA A 14 -16.55 5.53 1.33
CA ALA A 14 -17.72 4.64 1.32
C ALA A 14 -17.87 3.85 -0.01
N ALA A 15 -16.74 3.35 -0.55
CA ALA A 15 -16.70 2.78 -1.89
C ALA A 15 -17.52 1.48 -2.05
N HIS A 16 -17.77 0.73 -0.96
CA HIS A 16 -18.68 -0.43 -0.98
C HIS A 16 -20.14 -0.04 -1.26
N ILE A 17 -20.48 1.25 -1.12
CA ILE A 17 -21.80 1.80 -1.47
C ILE A 17 -21.75 2.36 -2.89
N TRP A 18 -20.72 3.16 -3.22
CA TRP A 18 -20.59 3.75 -4.56
C TRP A 18 -20.43 2.72 -5.64
N PHE A 19 -19.71 1.60 -5.35
CA PHE A 19 -19.36 0.53 -6.27
C PHE A 19 -19.82 -0.83 -5.72
N GLU A 20 -21.08 -0.93 -5.33
CA GLU A 20 -21.60 -2.11 -4.62
C GLU A 20 -21.33 -3.40 -5.40
N GLU A 21 -21.58 -3.41 -6.70
CA GLU A 21 -21.34 -4.62 -7.51
C GLU A 21 -19.87 -5.01 -7.56
N LYS A 22 -18.97 -4.01 -7.67
CA LYS A 22 -17.52 -4.25 -7.66
C LYS A 22 -17.06 -4.75 -6.28
N TYR A 23 -17.65 -4.24 -5.21
CA TYR A 23 -17.44 -4.71 -3.84
C TYR A 23 -17.85 -6.17 -3.68
N LEU A 24 -19.05 -6.53 -4.12
CA LEU A 24 -19.56 -7.90 -4.05
C LEU A 24 -18.72 -8.86 -4.90
N PHE A 25 -18.28 -8.42 -6.06
CA PHE A 25 -17.38 -9.18 -6.92
C PHE A 25 -16.03 -9.42 -6.22
N ALA A 26 -15.39 -8.38 -5.65
CA ALA A 26 -14.14 -8.51 -4.91
C ALA A 26 -14.25 -9.49 -3.73
N LYS A 27 -15.32 -9.37 -2.95
CA LYS A 27 -15.64 -10.29 -1.86
C LYS A 27 -15.71 -11.73 -2.35
N LYS A 28 -16.44 -11.97 -3.46
CA LYS A 28 -16.57 -13.28 -4.07
C LYS A 28 -15.23 -13.86 -4.54
N GLN A 29 -14.31 -13.03 -5.07
CA GLN A 29 -12.98 -13.49 -5.44
C GLN A 29 -12.19 -14.02 -4.24
N LEU A 30 -12.23 -13.34 -3.10
CA LEU A 30 -11.57 -13.80 -1.88
C LEU A 30 -12.21 -15.10 -1.34
N GLU A 31 -13.55 -15.20 -1.37
CA GLU A 31 -14.26 -16.43 -0.97
C GLU A 31 -13.88 -17.62 -1.88
N ASN A 32 -13.74 -17.39 -3.18
CA ASN A 32 -13.38 -18.42 -4.16
C ASN A 32 -11.98 -19.00 -3.93
N ILE A 33 -11.04 -18.19 -3.42
CA ILE A 33 -9.68 -18.66 -3.06
C ILE A 33 -9.58 -19.18 -1.62
N GLY A 34 -10.70 -19.28 -0.92
CA GLY A 34 -10.82 -20.03 0.34
C GLY A 34 -10.90 -19.18 1.61
N PHE A 35 -10.98 -17.86 1.54
CA PHE A 35 -11.19 -17.01 2.71
C PHE A 35 -12.67 -17.01 3.15
N LYS A 36 -12.89 -16.77 4.43
CA LYS A 36 -14.20 -16.41 4.99
C LYS A 36 -14.21 -14.91 5.26
N ILE A 37 -15.29 -14.21 4.91
CA ILE A 37 -15.41 -12.77 5.09
C ILE A 37 -16.38 -12.45 6.24
N VAL A 38 -15.93 -11.57 7.14
CA VAL A 38 -16.72 -10.96 8.20
C VAL A 38 -16.72 -9.46 7.97
N GLU A 39 -17.89 -8.90 7.70
CA GLU A 39 -18.07 -7.47 7.47
C GLU A 39 -18.24 -6.72 8.78
N GLY A 40 -17.62 -5.56 8.90
CA GLY A 40 -17.87 -4.59 9.96
C GLY A 40 -19.32 -4.04 9.87
N ASN A 41 -19.80 -3.48 10.97
CA ASN A 41 -21.19 -3.02 11.03
C ASN A 41 -21.50 -1.90 10.04
N LEU A 42 -20.57 -0.95 9.84
CA LEU A 42 -20.76 0.16 8.91
C LEU A 42 -20.81 -0.31 7.45
N VAL A 43 -20.00 -1.32 7.14
CA VAL A 43 -20.02 -1.98 5.83
C VAL A 43 -21.32 -2.75 5.62
N LYS A 44 -21.69 -3.61 6.56
CA LYS A 44 -22.87 -4.46 6.50
C LYS A 44 -24.17 -3.67 6.44
N ASP A 45 -24.29 -2.63 7.27
CA ASP A 45 -25.49 -1.80 7.39
C ASP A 45 -25.52 -0.68 6.33
N LYS A 46 -24.53 -0.63 5.43
CA LYS A 46 -24.38 0.36 4.36
C LYS A 46 -24.53 1.80 4.88
N ARG A 47 -23.87 2.11 6.00
CA ARG A 47 -23.90 3.46 6.59
C ARG A 47 -23.23 4.44 5.63
N TYR A 48 -23.84 5.61 5.47
CA TYR A 48 -23.43 6.56 4.44
C TYR A 48 -23.59 8.02 4.88
N GLN A 49 -22.51 8.79 4.73
CA GLN A 49 -22.47 10.24 4.96
C GLN A 49 -21.85 10.99 3.75
N GLY A 50 -22.17 10.57 2.53
CA GLY A 50 -21.58 11.11 1.31
C GLY A 50 -20.22 10.49 0.99
N TYR A 51 -19.11 11.14 1.32
CA TYR A 51 -17.77 10.63 1.01
C TYR A 51 -17.29 9.52 1.95
N ARG A 52 -17.87 9.36 3.12
CA ARG A 52 -17.51 8.38 4.16
C ARG A 52 -18.74 7.64 4.70
N THR A 53 -18.52 6.58 5.47
CA THR A 53 -19.60 5.79 6.09
C THR A 53 -20.18 6.46 7.34
N ALA A 54 -19.30 6.99 8.22
CA ALA A 54 -19.68 7.50 9.53
C ALA A 54 -18.61 8.49 10.06
N SER A 55 -18.79 8.99 11.28
CA SER A 55 -17.76 9.78 11.97
C SER A 55 -16.45 9.01 12.18
N ALA A 56 -15.36 9.72 12.45
CA ALA A 56 -14.07 9.10 12.73
C ALA A 56 -14.15 8.10 13.90
N LYS A 57 -14.86 8.47 14.96
CA LYS A 57 -15.05 7.63 16.14
C LYS A 57 -15.80 6.33 15.80
N GLU A 58 -16.92 6.41 15.08
CA GLU A 58 -17.70 5.22 14.70
C GLU A 58 -16.92 4.30 13.77
N ARG A 59 -16.11 4.84 12.83
CA ARG A 59 -15.24 4.04 11.96
C ARG A 59 -14.11 3.36 12.74
N ALA A 60 -13.54 4.04 13.74
CA ALA A 60 -12.58 3.44 14.65
C ALA A 60 -13.22 2.34 15.52
N GLU A 61 -14.44 2.56 16.02
CA GLU A 61 -15.21 1.55 16.77
C GLU A 61 -15.49 0.31 15.91
N GLU A 62 -15.86 0.47 14.63
CA GLU A 62 -16.00 -0.67 13.69
C GLU A 62 -14.70 -1.48 13.60
N MET A 63 -13.59 -0.79 13.33
CA MET A 63 -12.27 -1.44 13.23
C MET A 63 -11.92 -2.17 14.55
N MET A 64 -12.10 -1.53 15.70
CA MET A 64 -11.78 -2.12 17.00
C MET A 64 -12.70 -3.31 17.36
N ASN A 65 -13.96 -3.32 16.93
CA ASN A 65 -14.85 -4.46 17.11
C ASN A 65 -14.35 -5.67 16.32
N LEU A 66 -13.87 -5.50 15.10
CA LEU A 66 -13.25 -6.56 14.30
C LEU A 66 -11.90 -6.99 14.90
N VAL A 67 -11.11 -6.07 15.43
CA VAL A 67 -9.84 -6.37 16.13
C VAL A 67 -10.09 -7.29 17.32
N LYS A 68 -11.12 -7.05 18.11
CA LYS A 68 -11.49 -7.85 19.29
C LYS A 68 -12.12 -9.20 18.94
N ASN A 69 -12.61 -9.39 17.72
CA ASN A 69 -13.20 -10.66 17.29
C ASN A 69 -12.10 -11.71 17.08
N LYS A 70 -12.07 -12.74 17.92
CA LYS A 70 -11.02 -13.78 17.92
C LYS A 70 -11.05 -14.71 16.71
N ASP A 71 -12.17 -14.74 15.97
CA ASP A 71 -12.30 -15.58 14.78
C ASP A 71 -11.65 -14.95 13.54
N ILE A 72 -11.26 -13.67 13.61
CA ILE A 72 -10.65 -12.92 12.50
C ILE A 72 -9.12 -13.03 12.57
N ASP A 73 -8.50 -13.40 11.46
CA ASP A 73 -7.04 -13.48 11.30
C ASP A 73 -6.46 -12.23 10.62
N ILE A 74 -7.20 -11.69 9.66
CA ILE A 74 -6.72 -10.67 8.71
C ILE A 74 -7.70 -9.49 8.70
N MET A 75 -7.19 -8.28 8.64
CA MET A 75 -7.95 -7.03 8.50
C MET A 75 -7.68 -6.43 7.12
N ILE A 76 -8.72 -6.26 6.29
CA ILE A 76 -8.62 -5.64 4.96
C ILE A 76 -9.62 -4.47 4.86
N PRO A 77 -9.16 -3.25 4.50
CA PRO A 77 -10.07 -2.13 4.27
C PRO A 77 -10.82 -2.31 2.95
N VAL A 78 -12.03 -1.77 2.88
CA VAL A 78 -12.79 -1.71 1.63
C VAL A 78 -11.99 -0.99 0.55
N ILE A 79 -11.46 0.18 0.90
CA ILE A 79 -10.61 1.05 0.08
C ILE A 79 -9.92 2.09 0.98
N GLY A 80 -8.94 2.79 0.46
CA GLY A 80 -8.40 4.00 1.06
C GLY A 80 -9.28 5.25 0.86
N GLY A 81 -8.67 6.41 0.75
CA GLY A 81 -9.33 7.71 0.59
C GLY A 81 -8.41 8.84 1.01
N TYR A 82 -8.86 9.72 1.93
CA TYR A 82 -8.09 10.85 2.43
C TYR A 82 -8.23 11.07 3.95
N ASN A 83 -8.89 10.19 4.67
CA ASN A 83 -9.31 10.49 6.04
C ASN A 83 -9.21 9.33 7.04
N SER A 84 -8.47 8.28 6.72
CA SER A 84 -8.21 7.17 7.65
C SER A 84 -7.38 7.63 8.85
N GLY A 85 -6.49 8.60 8.67
CA GLY A 85 -5.72 9.20 9.76
C GLY A 85 -6.57 9.80 10.88
N SER A 86 -7.82 10.21 10.59
CA SER A 86 -8.74 10.71 11.61
C SER A 86 -9.19 9.67 12.64
N LEU A 87 -8.97 8.37 12.38
CA LEU A 87 -9.27 7.27 13.30
C LEU A 87 -8.24 7.16 14.43
N LEU A 88 -6.98 7.57 14.17
CA LEU A 88 -5.84 7.29 15.03
C LEU A 88 -6.05 7.66 16.51
N PRO A 89 -6.64 8.82 16.87
CA PRO A 89 -6.89 9.17 18.26
C PRO A 89 -7.90 8.29 18.99
N TYR A 90 -8.65 7.45 18.25
CA TYR A 90 -9.70 6.58 18.80
C TYR A 90 -9.31 5.09 18.78
N LEU A 91 -8.11 4.76 18.28
CA LEU A 91 -7.62 3.38 18.22
C LEU A 91 -6.93 3.00 19.55
N ASP A 92 -7.22 1.79 20.02
CA ASP A 92 -6.52 1.17 21.14
C ASP A 92 -5.39 0.29 20.59
N PHE A 93 -4.17 0.83 20.60
CA PHE A 93 -2.99 0.15 20.05
C PHE A 93 -2.57 -1.06 20.87
N ASP A 94 -2.84 -1.10 22.17
CA ASP A 94 -2.58 -2.26 23.02
C ASP A 94 -3.48 -3.44 22.62
N GLU A 95 -4.75 -3.19 22.35
CA GLU A 95 -5.67 -4.22 21.85
C GLU A 95 -5.33 -4.64 20.41
N ILE A 96 -4.90 -3.71 19.56
CA ILE A 96 -4.39 -4.02 18.22
C ILE A 96 -3.19 -4.97 18.32
N GLU A 97 -2.20 -4.68 19.17
CA GLU A 97 -1.02 -5.52 19.35
C GLU A 97 -1.38 -6.92 19.88
N LYS A 98 -2.20 -6.99 20.94
CA LYS A 98 -2.68 -8.26 21.51
C LYS A 98 -3.44 -9.13 20.51
N SER A 99 -4.08 -8.52 19.53
CA SER A 99 -4.88 -9.25 18.52
C SER A 99 -4.04 -10.12 17.61
N LYS A 100 -2.76 -9.78 17.39
CA LYS A 100 -1.82 -10.43 16.46
C LYS A 100 -2.35 -10.58 15.03
N LYS A 101 -3.35 -9.77 14.66
CA LYS A 101 -3.95 -9.81 13.32
C LYS A 101 -3.02 -9.22 12.28
N LYS A 102 -3.17 -9.68 11.04
CA LYS A 102 -2.44 -9.14 9.88
C LYS A 102 -3.26 -8.03 9.24
N PHE A 103 -2.72 -6.80 9.20
CA PHE A 103 -3.40 -5.62 8.67
C PHE A 103 -2.90 -5.33 7.25
N PHE A 104 -3.78 -5.44 6.28
CA PHE A 104 -3.53 -5.08 4.88
C PHE A 104 -4.01 -3.67 4.59
N GLY A 105 -3.45 -3.07 3.55
CA GLY A 105 -3.88 -1.79 3.01
C GLY A 105 -2.75 -1.06 2.31
N TYR A 106 -3.08 0.01 1.60
CA TYR A 106 -2.16 0.93 0.95
C TYR A 106 -2.85 2.28 0.72
N SER A 107 -2.18 3.23 0.07
CA SER A 107 -2.78 4.56 -0.13
C SER A 107 -3.00 5.26 1.22
N ASP A 108 -4.17 5.85 1.45
CA ASP A 108 -4.58 6.49 2.69
C ASP A 108 -4.44 5.58 3.94
N ILE A 109 -4.48 4.24 3.76
CA ILE A 109 -4.26 3.29 4.87
C ILE A 109 -2.83 3.34 5.42
N THR A 110 -1.90 3.97 4.69
CA THR A 110 -0.58 4.33 5.22
C THR A 110 -0.69 4.97 6.61
N ALA A 111 -1.71 5.81 6.86
CA ALA A 111 -1.88 6.44 8.17
C ALA A 111 -2.04 5.41 9.30
N ILE A 112 -2.90 4.43 9.10
CA ILE A 112 -3.12 3.35 10.08
C ILE A 112 -1.87 2.48 10.21
N GLN A 113 -1.20 2.15 9.10
CA GLN A 113 0.00 1.32 9.10
C GLN A 113 1.17 1.98 9.82
N MET A 114 1.43 3.26 9.55
CA MET A 114 2.49 4.02 10.24
C MET A 114 2.23 4.07 11.75
N ALA A 115 0.97 4.28 12.16
CA ALA A 115 0.59 4.27 13.56
C ALA A 115 0.78 2.89 14.22
N ILE A 116 0.41 1.79 13.54
CA ILE A 116 0.64 0.42 14.02
C ILE A 116 2.14 0.16 14.17
N LEU A 117 2.96 0.48 13.16
CA LEU A 117 4.42 0.34 13.22
C LEU A 117 5.04 1.15 14.37
N LYS A 118 4.50 2.35 14.64
CA LYS A 118 5.03 3.23 15.70
C LYS A 118 4.65 2.79 17.10
N LYS A 119 3.43 2.27 17.25
CA LYS A 119 2.82 2.04 18.58
C LYS A 119 2.80 0.56 18.99
N THR A 120 3.11 -0.36 18.09
CA THR A 120 3.06 -1.82 18.34
C THR A 120 4.26 -2.52 17.70
N ASN A 121 4.40 -3.84 17.96
CA ASN A 121 5.39 -4.69 17.30
C ASN A 121 4.83 -5.39 16.03
N LEU A 122 3.57 -5.12 15.66
CA LEU A 122 2.96 -5.73 14.49
C LEU A 122 3.55 -5.17 13.20
N LYS A 123 3.57 -6.03 12.16
CA LYS A 123 4.08 -5.71 10.84
C LYS A 123 2.93 -5.73 9.82
N PRO A 124 2.31 -4.56 9.55
CA PRO A 124 1.26 -4.45 8.53
C PRO A 124 1.78 -4.81 7.14
N ILE A 125 0.88 -5.11 6.22
CA ILE A 125 1.20 -5.44 4.85
C ILE A 125 0.81 -4.25 3.96
N TYR A 126 1.79 -3.66 3.27
CA TYR A 126 1.52 -2.65 2.27
C TYR A 126 1.03 -3.30 0.98
N GLY A 127 -0.20 -2.95 0.60
CA GLY A 127 -0.94 -3.56 -0.52
C GLY A 127 -2.23 -4.22 -0.05
N GLY A 128 -3.12 -4.52 -0.98
CA GLY A 128 -4.32 -5.30 -0.69
C GLY A 128 -5.45 -4.55 0.01
N SER A 129 -6.15 -3.63 -0.68
CA SER A 129 -7.49 -3.19 -0.31
C SER A 129 -8.54 -3.97 -1.10
N LEU A 130 -9.73 -4.18 -0.52
CA LEU A 130 -10.69 -5.13 -1.08
C LEU A 130 -11.09 -4.80 -2.52
N ILE A 131 -11.66 -3.62 -2.74
CA ILE A 131 -12.20 -3.24 -4.06
C ILE A 131 -11.10 -3.08 -5.12
N PRO A 132 -10.04 -2.27 -4.92
CA PRO A 132 -9.08 -2.03 -5.99
C PRO A 132 -8.20 -3.25 -6.30
N THR A 133 -7.94 -4.11 -5.31
CA THR A 133 -7.04 -5.25 -5.51
C THR A 133 -7.76 -6.49 -6.01
N PHE A 134 -8.93 -6.80 -5.45
CA PHE A 134 -9.67 -8.04 -5.73
C PHE A 134 -10.92 -7.82 -6.59
N GLY A 135 -11.26 -6.57 -6.89
CA GLY A 135 -12.42 -6.20 -7.72
C GLY A 135 -12.11 -6.03 -9.20
N GLU A 136 -10.97 -6.50 -9.69
CA GLU A 136 -10.64 -6.45 -11.11
C GLU A 136 -11.48 -7.47 -11.90
N TYR A 137 -12.04 -7.05 -13.05
CA TYR A 137 -12.95 -7.86 -13.87
C TYR A 137 -12.34 -9.20 -14.28
N GLU A 138 -11.06 -9.22 -14.60
CA GLU A 138 -10.35 -10.44 -14.98
C GLU A 138 -10.05 -11.37 -13.77
N GLY A 139 -10.46 -10.96 -12.56
CA GLY A 139 -10.22 -11.69 -11.32
C GLY A 139 -8.78 -11.59 -10.83
N ILE A 140 -8.36 -12.60 -10.06
CA ILE A 140 -7.01 -12.63 -9.48
C ILE A 140 -6.02 -13.06 -10.56
N SER A 141 -5.17 -12.10 -10.97
CA SER A 141 -4.14 -12.36 -11.98
C SER A 141 -3.09 -13.36 -11.46
N PRO A 142 -2.37 -14.07 -12.38
CA PRO A 142 -1.24 -14.92 -11.98
C PRO A 142 -0.17 -14.19 -11.19
N PHE A 143 0.09 -12.91 -11.49
CA PHE A 143 1.05 -12.08 -10.76
C PHE A 143 0.58 -11.82 -9.33
N LEU A 144 -0.69 -11.40 -9.13
CA LEU A 144 -1.27 -11.20 -7.81
C LEU A 144 -1.28 -12.48 -7.00
N LYS A 145 -1.65 -13.61 -7.64
CA LYS A 145 -1.61 -14.92 -6.98
C LYS A 145 -0.19 -15.26 -6.50
N ASN A 146 0.82 -15.08 -7.36
CA ASN A 146 2.21 -15.33 -6.98
C ASN A 146 2.69 -14.40 -5.85
N THR A 147 2.24 -13.14 -5.86
CA THR A 147 2.54 -12.17 -4.79
C THR A 147 1.96 -12.65 -3.46
N LEU A 148 0.70 -13.11 -3.45
CA LEU A 148 0.08 -13.69 -2.26
C LEU A 148 0.76 -14.98 -1.82
N ASP A 149 1.07 -15.90 -2.73
CA ASP A 149 1.77 -17.16 -2.42
C ASP A 149 3.16 -16.88 -1.80
N ASN A 150 3.91 -15.91 -2.34
CA ASN A 150 5.17 -15.49 -1.76
C ASN A 150 5.00 -14.93 -0.34
N LEU A 151 4.06 -14.02 -0.15
CA LEU A 151 3.78 -13.37 1.14
C LEU A 151 3.36 -14.40 2.21
N PHE A 152 2.44 -15.31 1.87
CA PHE A 152 1.86 -16.24 2.83
C PHE A 152 2.70 -17.50 3.09
N LEU A 153 3.56 -17.90 2.15
CA LEU A 153 4.18 -19.23 2.17
C LEU A 153 5.71 -19.20 2.21
N LYS A 154 6.36 -18.08 1.87
CA LYS A 154 7.81 -18.05 1.73
C LYS A 154 8.49 -17.15 2.76
N LYS A 155 9.50 -17.68 3.43
CA LYS A 155 10.35 -16.90 4.36
C LYS A 155 11.26 -15.92 3.63
N SER A 156 11.69 -16.27 2.41
CA SER A 156 12.49 -15.41 1.53
C SER A 156 12.08 -15.62 0.08
N TYR A 157 12.17 -14.57 -0.73
CA TYR A 157 11.81 -14.60 -2.16
C TYR A 157 12.31 -13.37 -2.90
N SER A 158 12.59 -13.54 -4.20
CA SER A 158 12.89 -12.41 -5.08
C SER A 158 11.61 -11.74 -5.53
N LEU A 159 11.59 -10.42 -5.48
CA LEU A 159 10.55 -9.61 -6.12
C LEU A 159 10.83 -9.56 -7.62
N LYS A 160 9.77 -9.57 -8.42
CA LYS A 160 9.88 -9.58 -9.89
C LYS A 160 9.00 -8.52 -10.49
N GLU A 161 9.47 -7.96 -11.58
CA GLU A 161 8.71 -7.05 -12.42
C GLU A 161 7.59 -7.81 -13.15
N PRO A 162 6.38 -7.25 -13.25
CA PRO A 162 5.38 -7.76 -14.18
C PRO A 162 5.82 -7.43 -15.63
N GLU A 163 5.51 -8.31 -16.57
CA GLU A 163 5.82 -8.07 -17.98
C GLU A 163 5.01 -6.89 -18.57
N PHE A 164 3.79 -6.72 -18.08
CA PHE A 164 2.88 -5.64 -18.49
C PHE A 164 2.26 -5.01 -17.25
N TYR A 165 1.96 -3.71 -17.34
CA TYR A 165 1.28 -2.97 -16.29
C TYR A 165 0.23 -2.02 -16.87
N SER A 166 -0.70 -1.59 -16.03
CA SER A 166 -1.66 -0.53 -16.32
C SER A 166 -1.56 0.57 -15.27
N ASN A 167 -1.48 1.81 -15.73
CA ASN A 167 -1.53 3.01 -14.90
C ASN A 167 -2.84 3.79 -15.10
N LYS A 168 -3.84 3.18 -15.74
CA LYS A 168 -5.14 3.80 -16.04
C LYS A 168 -6.21 3.28 -15.09
N LEU A 169 -7.00 4.19 -14.52
CA LEU A 169 -8.20 3.83 -13.79
C LEU A 169 -9.31 3.40 -14.77
N LEU A 170 -9.96 2.27 -14.47
CA LEU A 170 -11.26 1.98 -15.08
C LEU A 170 -12.35 2.70 -14.29
N ASN A 171 -13.28 3.31 -15.02
CA ASN A 171 -14.37 4.03 -14.38
C ASN A 171 -15.31 3.05 -13.65
N ALA A 172 -15.25 3.06 -12.32
CA ALA A 172 -16.05 2.18 -11.48
C ALA A 172 -17.50 2.67 -11.30
N PHE A 173 -17.82 3.92 -11.69
CA PHE A 173 -19.19 4.45 -11.71
C PHE A 173 -19.98 4.04 -12.95
N THR A 174 -19.33 3.42 -13.93
CA THR A 174 -19.97 2.87 -15.13
C THR A 174 -19.74 1.36 -15.19
N ASP A 175 -20.38 0.68 -16.14
CA ASP A 175 -20.16 -0.75 -16.39
C ASP A 175 -18.82 -1.05 -17.07
N GLU A 176 -17.99 -0.05 -17.25
CA GLU A 176 -16.69 -0.19 -17.94
C GLU A 176 -15.81 -1.25 -17.28
N TRP A 177 -15.74 -1.24 -15.95
CA TRP A 177 -14.96 -2.21 -15.19
C TRP A 177 -15.43 -3.67 -15.32
N LYS A 178 -16.69 -3.92 -15.76
CA LYS A 178 -17.26 -5.25 -16.01
C LYS A 178 -17.13 -5.69 -17.46
N THR A 179 -17.01 -4.75 -18.39
CA THR A 179 -17.15 -5.01 -19.83
C THR A 179 -15.87 -4.78 -20.60
N LYS A 180 -14.94 -4.01 -20.05
CA LYS A 180 -13.67 -3.71 -20.69
C LYS A 180 -12.52 -4.33 -19.89
N LYS A 181 -11.61 -4.96 -20.61
CA LYS A 181 -10.30 -5.30 -20.06
C LYS A 181 -9.48 -4.04 -19.88
N ARG A 182 -8.59 -4.03 -18.89
CA ARG A 182 -7.61 -2.95 -18.76
C ARG A 182 -6.72 -2.90 -20.01
N GLU A 183 -6.34 -1.70 -20.38
CA GLU A 183 -5.26 -1.50 -21.33
C GLU A 183 -3.92 -1.67 -20.60
N TYR A 184 -3.14 -2.64 -21.05
CA TYR A 184 -1.82 -2.89 -20.50
C TYR A 184 -0.74 -2.36 -21.42
N THR A 185 0.29 -1.77 -20.84
CA THR A 185 1.51 -1.33 -21.50
C THR A 185 2.66 -2.25 -21.11
N LYS A 186 3.59 -2.52 -22.02
CA LYS A 186 4.80 -3.27 -21.70
C LYS A 186 5.59 -2.54 -20.62
N ASN A 187 6.00 -3.27 -19.60
CA ASN A 187 6.79 -2.70 -18.52
C ASN A 187 8.22 -2.40 -19.03
N GLU A 188 8.67 -1.18 -18.80
CA GLU A 188 10.04 -0.78 -19.14
C GLU A 188 11.06 -1.22 -18.08
N GLY A 189 10.58 -1.82 -16.99
CA GLY A 189 11.40 -2.30 -15.87
C GLY A 189 11.77 -1.21 -14.87
N TRP A 190 12.34 -1.65 -13.79
CA TRP A 190 12.90 -0.79 -12.75
C TRP A 190 14.13 -0.04 -13.27
N LYS A 191 14.37 1.15 -12.78
CA LYS A 191 15.43 2.05 -13.25
C LYS A 191 16.33 2.46 -12.08
N ILE A 192 17.64 2.58 -12.36
CA ILE A 192 18.63 3.03 -11.38
C ILE A 192 18.70 4.55 -11.41
N LEU A 193 18.63 5.18 -10.24
CA LEU A 193 18.97 6.58 -10.07
C LEU A 193 20.32 6.74 -9.38
N ASN A 194 20.63 5.87 -8.43
CA ASN A 194 21.92 5.78 -7.75
C ASN A 194 22.28 4.32 -7.51
N GLU A 195 23.49 3.93 -7.91
CA GLU A 195 24.00 2.57 -7.70
C GLU A 195 24.30 2.30 -6.23
N GLY A 196 24.28 1.05 -5.86
CA GLY A 196 24.68 0.58 -4.54
C GLY A 196 24.04 -0.76 -4.16
N GLU A 197 24.46 -1.27 -3.02
CA GLU A 197 23.95 -2.51 -2.44
C GLU A 197 23.69 -2.31 -0.95
N ILE A 198 22.53 -2.76 -0.48
CA ILE A 198 22.12 -2.64 0.93
C ILE A 198 21.17 -3.77 1.32
N GLU A 199 21.22 -4.17 2.59
CA GLU A 199 20.30 -5.10 3.21
C GLU A 199 19.81 -4.48 4.52
N GLU A 200 18.56 -4.04 4.54
CA GLU A 200 17.92 -3.42 5.70
C GLU A 200 16.41 -3.68 5.73
N GLU A 201 15.80 -3.45 6.87
CA GLU A 201 14.36 -3.52 7.01
C GLU A 201 13.67 -2.43 6.18
N VAL A 202 12.53 -2.79 5.56
CA VAL A 202 11.81 -1.91 4.64
C VAL A 202 10.57 -1.29 5.27
N ILE A 203 10.37 0.01 5.01
CA ILE A 203 9.10 0.70 5.25
C ILE A 203 8.53 1.17 3.91
N VAL A 204 7.25 0.90 3.69
CA VAL A 204 6.52 1.31 2.48
C VAL A 204 5.43 2.31 2.86
N ALA A 205 5.32 3.41 2.13
CA ALA A 205 4.34 4.46 2.40
C ALA A 205 3.85 5.16 1.13
N ASN A 206 2.59 5.61 1.15
CA ASN A 206 2.08 6.58 0.20
C ASN A 206 2.58 7.98 0.59
N ILE A 207 3.08 8.74 -0.38
CA ILE A 207 3.74 10.03 -0.15
C ILE A 207 2.79 11.06 0.46
N ASP A 208 1.63 11.30 -0.15
CA ASP A 208 0.67 12.32 0.28
C ASP A 208 0.16 12.03 1.71
N THR A 209 -0.17 10.76 1.98
CA THR A 209 -0.60 10.33 3.31
C THR A 209 0.53 10.47 4.35
N LEU A 210 1.76 10.09 4.01
CA LEU A 210 2.90 10.23 4.91
C LEU A 210 3.16 11.70 5.26
N VAL A 211 3.11 12.59 4.26
CA VAL A 211 3.27 14.05 4.47
C VAL A 211 2.22 14.57 5.46
N SER A 212 0.98 14.10 5.38
CA SER A 212 -0.09 14.53 6.29
C SER A 212 0.12 14.14 7.75
N LEU A 213 1.02 13.17 8.02
CA LEU A 213 1.28 12.64 9.34
C LEU A 213 2.55 13.20 10.01
N LEU A 214 3.44 13.87 9.28
CA LEU A 214 4.80 14.21 9.77
C LEU A 214 4.84 14.99 11.09
N ALA A 215 3.82 15.79 11.37
CA ALA A 215 3.73 16.55 12.62
C ALA A 215 3.02 15.79 13.77
N THR A 216 2.77 14.49 13.59
CA THR A 216 2.04 13.68 14.57
C THR A 216 2.95 12.69 15.28
N GLU A 217 2.47 12.14 16.40
CA GLU A 217 3.16 11.09 17.15
C GLU A 217 3.10 9.68 16.51
N TYR A 218 2.44 9.55 15.33
CA TYR A 218 2.13 8.26 14.70
C TYR A 218 3.13 7.85 13.63
N VAL A 219 4.16 8.66 13.36
CA VAL A 219 5.18 8.35 12.34
C VAL A 219 6.33 7.56 12.98
N PRO A 220 6.70 6.39 12.42
CA PRO A 220 7.88 5.64 12.86
C PRO A 220 9.18 6.35 12.49
N HIS A 221 10.30 5.88 12.99
CA HIS A 221 11.62 6.35 12.56
C HIS A 221 12.03 5.65 11.27
N PHE A 222 12.56 6.42 10.30
CA PHE A 222 13.04 5.91 9.02
C PHE A 222 14.55 5.64 9.00
N LYS A 223 15.27 6.10 10.04
CA LYS A 223 16.71 5.89 10.16
C LYS A 223 17.05 4.39 10.07
N ASP A 224 18.11 4.10 9.32
CA ASP A 224 18.61 2.73 9.07
C ASP A 224 17.58 1.80 8.37
N LYS A 225 16.66 2.36 7.57
CA LYS A 225 15.66 1.61 6.80
C LYS A 225 15.83 1.82 5.30
N ILE A 226 15.32 0.88 4.51
CA ILE A 226 15.00 1.10 3.11
C ILE A 226 13.57 1.67 3.06
N LEU A 227 13.39 2.79 2.38
CA LEU A 227 12.09 3.43 2.24
C LEU A 227 11.55 3.21 0.83
N ILE A 228 10.32 2.69 0.71
CA ILE A 228 9.59 2.62 -0.55
C ILE A 228 8.47 3.66 -0.50
N LEU A 229 8.48 4.58 -1.45
CA LEU A 229 7.49 5.65 -1.58
C LEU A 229 6.72 5.50 -2.88
N GLU A 230 5.40 5.67 -2.84
CA GLU A 230 4.55 5.59 -4.01
C GLU A 230 3.46 6.66 -3.98
N GLU A 231 2.87 6.97 -5.13
CA GLU A 231 1.85 8.01 -5.23
C GLU A 231 0.79 7.68 -6.30
N MET A 232 -0.38 8.30 -6.15
CA MET A 232 -1.50 8.22 -7.06
C MET A 232 -2.05 9.63 -7.36
N ASN A 233 -2.50 9.86 -8.59
CA ASN A 233 -3.04 11.15 -9.04
C ASN A 233 -2.09 12.33 -8.82
N ALA A 234 -0.77 12.07 -8.83
CA ALA A 234 0.21 13.09 -8.61
C ALA A 234 0.26 14.08 -9.78
N THR A 235 0.20 15.36 -9.45
CA THR A 235 0.63 16.40 -10.36
C THR A 235 2.06 16.79 -10.02
N ILE A 236 2.85 17.17 -11.01
CA ILE A 236 4.29 17.45 -10.83
C ILE A 236 4.56 18.47 -9.72
N ASP A 237 3.75 19.50 -9.61
CA ASP A 237 3.87 20.55 -8.57
C ASP A 237 3.49 20.04 -7.17
N LEU A 238 2.52 19.11 -7.08
CA LEU A 238 2.15 18.47 -5.82
C LEU A 238 3.28 17.56 -5.35
N GLU A 239 3.84 16.76 -6.28
CA GLU A 239 4.99 15.89 -6.00
C GLU A 239 6.20 16.68 -5.53
N GLU A 240 6.56 17.76 -6.24
CA GLU A 240 7.65 18.64 -5.82
C GLU A 240 7.44 19.15 -4.39
N ARG A 241 6.23 19.62 -4.07
CA ARG A 241 5.88 20.08 -2.72
C ARG A 241 6.03 18.96 -1.70
N ASN A 242 5.47 17.79 -1.97
CA ASN A 242 5.46 16.67 -1.04
C ASN A 242 6.87 16.14 -0.79
N LEU A 243 7.67 15.94 -1.83
CA LEU A 243 9.06 15.50 -1.70
C LEU A 243 9.92 16.52 -0.94
N ASN A 244 9.74 17.82 -1.20
CA ASN A 244 10.42 18.86 -0.43
C ASN A 244 9.99 18.87 1.04
N THR A 245 8.71 18.60 1.34
CA THR A 245 8.22 18.49 2.72
C THR A 245 8.87 17.30 3.42
N LEU A 246 8.95 16.14 2.78
CA LEU A 246 9.65 14.96 3.32
C LEU A 246 11.13 15.27 3.59
N LYS A 247 11.80 15.95 2.63
CA LYS A 247 13.20 16.37 2.78
C LYS A 247 13.40 17.31 3.97
N MET A 248 12.62 18.39 4.05
CA MET A 248 12.71 19.37 5.14
C MET A 248 12.39 18.78 6.50
N SER A 249 11.54 17.74 6.54
CA SER A 249 11.21 16.98 7.76
C SER A 249 12.25 15.93 8.14
N GLY A 250 13.35 15.82 7.37
CA GLY A 250 14.44 14.89 7.67
C GLY A 250 14.15 13.43 7.34
N VAL A 251 13.09 13.12 6.59
CA VAL A 251 12.71 11.73 6.26
C VAL A 251 13.81 11.01 5.47
N PHE A 252 14.53 11.73 4.61
CA PHE A 252 15.62 11.17 3.80
C PHE A 252 16.98 11.14 4.51
N GLU A 253 17.03 11.59 5.78
CA GLU A 253 18.27 11.60 6.54
C GLU A 253 18.46 10.29 7.29
N GLY A 254 19.60 9.64 7.04
CA GLY A 254 19.97 8.38 7.72
C GLY A 254 19.24 7.13 7.24
N ILE A 255 18.38 7.20 6.20
CA ILE A 255 17.88 6.02 5.50
C ILE A 255 19.04 5.33 4.76
N LYS A 256 18.89 4.06 4.41
CA LYS A 256 19.93 3.25 3.79
C LYS A 256 19.65 2.91 2.32
N GLY A 257 18.42 3.11 1.86
CA GLY A 257 18.01 2.90 0.48
C GLY A 257 16.67 3.59 0.21
N LEU A 258 16.42 3.91 -1.04
CA LEU A 258 15.18 4.56 -1.44
C LEU A 258 14.66 3.97 -2.75
N ILE A 259 13.38 3.67 -2.77
CA ILE A 259 12.68 3.08 -3.91
C ILE A 259 11.43 3.91 -4.19
N PHE A 260 11.27 4.38 -5.44
CA PHE A 260 10.04 5.05 -5.87
C PHE A 260 9.18 4.13 -6.72
N GLY A 261 7.93 3.98 -6.30
CA GLY A 261 6.89 3.30 -7.07
C GLY A 261 6.55 4.04 -8.36
N LYS A 262 5.96 3.33 -9.32
CA LYS A 262 5.37 3.96 -10.52
C LYS A 262 4.20 4.83 -10.10
N PRO A 263 4.19 6.14 -10.46
CA PRO A 263 3.03 6.98 -10.19
C PRO A 263 1.84 6.54 -11.07
N GLU A 264 0.66 6.36 -10.47
CA GLU A 264 -0.56 6.14 -11.23
C GLU A 264 -1.21 7.48 -11.59
N VAL A 265 -1.69 7.61 -12.83
CA VAL A 265 -2.39 8.82 -13.32
C VAL A 265 -1.56 10.10 -13.10
N TYR A 266 -0.28 10.03 -13.45
CA TYR A 266 0.63 11.17 -13.34
C TYR A 266 0.30 12.27 -14.35
N ASN A 267 0.34 13.53 -13.91
CA ASN A 267 0.11 14.71 -14.74
C ASN A 267 1.25 15.73 -14.57
N ASN A 268 2.04 15.90 -15.63
CA ASN A 268 3.15 16.86 -15.65
C ASN A 268 2.73 18.32 -15.92
N LYS A 269 1.42 18.61 -16.02
CA LYS A 269 0.86 19.96 -16.27
C LYS A 269 1.47 20.65 -17.49
N ASN A 270 1.77 19.90 -18.56
CA ASN A 270 2.45 20.37 -19.75
C ASN A 270 3.87 20.94 -19.48
N SER A 271 4.48 20.54 -18.37
CA SER A 271 5.89 20.82 -18.12
C SER A 271 6.78 20.01 -19.09
N ASN A 272 8.00 20.50 -19.31
CA ASN A 272 9.05 19.73 -19.98
C ASN A 272 9.86 18.86 -19.01
N LEU A 273 9.43 18.77 -17.75
CA LEU A 273 10.03 17.92 -16.71
C LEU A 273 9.23 16.63 -16.55
N GLU A 274 9.94 15.55 -16.30
CA GLU A 274 9.35 14.27 -15.92
C GLU A 274 9.40 14.08 -14.40
N TYR A 275 8.65 13.12 -13.88
CA TYR A 275 8.62 12.77 -12.46
C TYR A 275 10.01 12.55 -11.87
N ILE A 276 10.87 11.86 -12.61
CA ILE A 276 12.25 11.58 -12.19
C ILE A 276 13.12 12.84 -12.07
N ASP A 277 12.84 13.89 -12.84
CA ASP A 277 13.61 15.13 -12.77
C ASP A 277 13.36 15.86 -11.45
N ILE A 278 12.11 15.85 -10.97
CA ILE A 278 11.76 16.38 -9.65
C ILE A 278 12.41 15.56 -8.53
N ILE A 279 12.39 14.24 -8.62
CA ILE A 279 13.09 13.38 -7.65
C ILE A 279 14.57 13.74 -7.57
N LYS A 280 15.24 13.86 -8.72
CA LYS A 280 16.68 14.23 -8.78
C LYS A 280 16.96 15.61 -8.17
N GLU A 281 16.14 16.59 -8.51
CA GLU A 281 16.28 17.96 -8.02
C GLU A 281 16.10 18.01 -6.50
N VAL A 282 15.05 17.42 -5.97
CA VAL A 282 14.74 17.44 -4.54
C VAL A 282 15.77 16.67 -3.74
N LEU A 283 16.11 15.45 -4.14
CA LEU A 283 17.05 14.62 -3.39
C LEU A 283 18.48 15.14 -3.46
N GLY A 284 18.92 15.63 -4.63
CA GLY A 284 20.32 15.91 -4.88
C GLY A 284 21.18 14.63 -4.81
N LYS A 285 22.47 14.79 -4.56
CA LYS A 285 23.40 13.65 -4.42
C LYS A 285 23.16 12.92 -3.08
N ARG A 286 23.06 11.60 -3.14
CA ARG A 286 22.92 10.71 -1.99
C ARG A 286 24.00 9.62 -2.05
N ASP A 287 24.29 9.01 -0.91
CA ASP A 287 25.30 7.95 -0.73
C ASP A 287 24.70 6.54 -0.59
N TYR A 288 23.38 6.40 -0.76
CA TYR A 288 22.67 5.14 -0.71
C TYR A 288 22.02 4.79 -2.07
N PRO A 289 21.73 3.49 -2.34
CA PRO A 289 21.10 3.08 -3.59
C PRO A 289 19.70 3.65 -3.73
N ILE A 290 19.38 4.10 -4.95
CA ILE A 290 18.06 4.62 -5.30
C ILE A 290 17.59 4.00 -6.61
N ILE A 291 16.41 3.41 -6.60
CA ILE A 291 15.72 2.95 -7.81
C ILE A 291 14.34 3.60 -7.93
N TYR A 292 13.81 3.62 -9.13
CA TYR A 292 12.48 4.13 -9.42
C TYR A 292 11.75 3.26 -10.43
N ASN A 293 10.50 3.59 -10.70
CA ASN A 293 9.61 2.80 -11.57
C ASN A 293 9.28 1.42 -10.99
N PHE A 294 9.24 1.30 -9.65
CA PHE A 294 9.00 0.06 -8.94
C PHE A 294 7.50 -0.30 -8.94
N ASP A 295 7.18 -1.59 -9.00
CA ASP A 295 5.80 -2.08 -9.12
C ASP A 295 5.13 -2.28 -7.74
N CYS A 296 5.20 -1.27 -6.88
CA CYS A 296 4.51 -1.23 -5.59
C CYS A 296 3.72 0.07 -5.50
N GLY A 297 2.41 -0.01 -5.26
CA GLY A 297 1.52 1.14 -5.17
C GLY A 297 0.21 0.94 -5.93
N HIS A 298 -0.20 1.92 -6.76
CA HIS A 298 -1.51 1.96 -7.38
C HIS A 298 -1.56 1.40 -8.81
N THR A 299 -0.43 1.21 -9.48
CA THR A 299 -0.42 0.55 -10.80
C THR A 299 -0.76 -0.93 -10.68
N ILE A 300 -1.33 -1.52 -11.72
CA ILE A 300 -1.79 -2.91 -11.73
C ILE A 300 -1.02 -3.72 -12.76
N PRO A 301 -0.46 -4.90 -12.36
CA PRO A 301 -0.48 -5.47 -11.01
C PRO A 301 0.51 -4.78 -10.06
N SER A 302 0.31 -4.92 -8.76
CA SER A 302 1.18 -4.35 -7.74
C SER A 302 1.72 -5.43 -6.79
N LEU A 303 2.94 -5.23 -6.32
CA LEU A 303 3.58 -6.02 -5.27
C LEU A 303 2.94 -5.71 -3.90
N MET A 304 2.93 -6.69 -3.03
CA MET A 304 2.59 -6.52 -1.61
C MET A 304 3.82 -6.82 -0.77
N ILE A 305 4.11 -5.95 0.19
CA ILE A 305 5.31 -6.04 1.02
C ILE A 305 4.90 -5.92 2.50
N SER A 306 5.32 -6.88 3.30
CA SER A 306 5.17 -6.77 4.75
C SER A 306 6.18 -5.78 5.31
N GLN A 307 5.71 -4.81 6.08
CA GLN A 307 6.54 -3.79 6.74
C GLN A 307 7.60 -4.43 7.63
N ASP A 308 8.75 -3.80 7.75
CA ASP A 308 9.92 -4.30 8.49
C ASP A 308 10.43 -5.70 8.02
N SER A 309 10.07 -6.14 6.81
CA SER A 309 10.77 -7.28 6.20
C SER A 309 12.21 -6.89 5.89
N LEU A 310 13.16 -7.81 6.11
CA LEU A 310 14.55 -7.60 5.68
C LEU A 310 14.61 -7.69 4.17
N LEU A 311 14.97 -6.60 3.51
CA LEU A 311 15.04 -6.46 2.06
C LEU A 311 16.48 -6.23 1.61
N SER A 312 16.91 -6.96 0.57
CA SER A 312 18.15 -6.69 -0.15
C SER A 312 17.82 -5.91 -1.42
N LEU A 313 18.49 -4.77 -1.60
CA LEU A 313 18.46 -3.96 -2.81
C LEU A 313 19.85 -3.90 -3.41
N LYS A 314 20.01 -4.41 -4.62
CA LYS A 314 21.24 -4.29 -5.44
C LYS A 314 20.89 -3.55 -6.71
N ALA A 315 21.56 -2.44 -6.96
CA ALA A 315 21.38 -1.59 -8.13
C ALA A 315 22.74 -1.33 -8.77
N SER A 316 22.98 -1.89 -9.95
CA SER A 316 24.23 -1.75 -10.68
C SER A 316 23.98 -1.65 -12.18
N ASP A 317 24.59 -0.67 -12.84
CA ASP A 317 24.52 -0.51 -14.29
C ASP A 317 25.03 -1.74 -15.06
N LYS A 318 25.92 -2.53 -14.45
CA LYS A 318 26.52 -3.71 -15.06
C LYS A 318 25.67 -4.98 -14.86
N GLU A 319 25.09 -5.15 -13.65
CA GLU A 319 24.40 -6.38 -13.25
C GLU A 319 22.88 -6.23 -13.22
N GLY A 320 22.38 -5.03 -13.40
CA GLY A 320 20.96 -4.70 -13.31
C GLY A 320 20.48 -4.52 -11.87
N ILE A 321 19.16 -4.61 -11.69
CA ILE A 321 18.51 -4.43 -10.39
C ILE A 321 18.04 -5.78 -9.87
N LYS A 322 18.33 -6.05 -8.59
CA LYS A 322 17.78 -7.19 -7.85
C LYS A 322 17.17 -6.69 -6.54
N VAL A 323 15.94 -7.10 -6.28
CA VAL A 323 15.24 -6.78 -5.03
C VAL A 323 14.71 -8.08 -4.44
N GLU A 324 15.10 -8.39 -3.22
CA GLU A 324 14.79 -9.67 -2.58
C GLU A 324 14.31 -9.43 -1.14
N ILE A 325 13.27 -10.13 -0.74
CA ILE A 325 12.91 -10.28 0.67
C ILE A 325 13.76 -11.42 1.23
N LEU A 326 14.70 -11.09 2.09
CA LEU A 326 15.58 -12.06 2.74
C LEU A 326 14.90 -12.68 3.97
N LYS A 327 14.09 -11.88 4.68
CA LYS A 327 13.28 -12.31 5.83
C LYS A 327 11.91 -11.66 5.75
N ASN A 328 10.89 -12.49 5.55
CA ASN A 328 9.50 -12.05 5.44
C ASN A 328 8.87 -11.92 6.83
N SER A 329 8.66 -10.71 7.28
CA SER A 329 8.08 -10.41 8.61
C SER A 329 6.62 -10.89 8.76
N PHE A 330 5.93 -11.18 7.68
CA PHE A 330 4.59 -11.77 7.73
C PHE A 330 4.57 -13.18 8.35
N ILE A 331 5.61 -13.97 8.11
CA ILE A 331 5.68 -15.38 8.53
C ILE A 331 6.37 -15.51 9.91
N ASP A 332 7.28 -14.60 10.23
CA ASP A 332 8.14 -14.70 11.41
C ASP A 332 7.52 -14.15 12.70
N ASP A 333 6.23 -13.80 12.69
CA ASP A 333 5.48 -13.36 13.89
C ASP A 333 4.86 -14.54 14.66
#